data_7ca688f6e182b6cc8b1c97ba6fc6c9bc
#
_entry.id   7ca688f6e182b6cc8b1c97ba6fc6c9bc
#
_cell.length_a   1.000
_cell.length_b   1.000
_cell.length_c   1.000
_cell.angle_alpha   90.00
_cell.angle_beta   90.00
_cell.angle_gamma   90.00
#
_symmetry.space_group_name_H-M   'P 1'
#
loop_
_entity.id
_entity.type
_entity.pdbx_description
1 polymer ?
#
loop_
_entity_poly.entity_id
_entity_poly.type
_entity_poly.pdbx_seq_one_letter_code
_entity_poly.pdbx_strand_id
1 'polypeptide(L)'
;MQVHLRLGKCGAWLAIAAVVSLFACGHDAAPKSVSAAGNSTANSAASPAAASTGAATMPALPTAQQVDPSEAASPASQTGGFDGAAAYDFTAKLVAFGPRPPDTAAIRKTQDYILSQLKSFGCATSVDDFHASTPIGELAMKNIVAKVQGSGKGIILLLTHYDTVRIPDFVGANDAGSSSGLLMEVAQVLCARKTTEPHSVWIAFLDGEEAQLVQNGVAQWSNDDSVFGSRELAASMELSGELKRVHAVLLADMDGAKGIKIEKDPNSTPWLTTLVWKTAARIGYGSIFVNASNGGVQDDHKPFLDRHVPAVDITEFPNYPYWHTAQDTMDKLSPRSFAIVGHVFLESVRALQGGQH
;
A
#
# COMPACT_ATOMS: atom_id res chain seq x y z
N MET A 1 -12.93 -24.42 58.92
CA MET A 1 -14.34 -24.79 58.79
C MET A 1 -14.59 -24.94 57.30
N GLN A 2 -14.32 -26.08 56.82
CA GLN A 2 -15.09 -27.21 56.26
C GLN A 2 -16.37 -26.76 55.56
N VAL A 3 -16.37 -26.97 54.23
CA VAL A 3 -17.03 -28.03 53.42
C VAL A 3 -18.29 -27.49 52.75
N HIS A 4 -18.46 -27.57 51.43
CA HIS A 4 -18.93 -28.73 50.70
C HIS A 4 -18.90 -28.56 49.16
N LEU A 5 -18.38 -29.57 48.53
CA LEU A 5 -18.58 -29.98 47.13
C LEU A 5 -20.06 -30.21 46.81
N ARG A 6 -20.51 -29.94 45.59
CA ARG A 6 -21.42 -30.82 44.87
C ARG A 6 -21.13 -30.85 43.38
N LEU A 7 -20.78 -32.03 42.91
CA LEU A 7 -20.84 -32.48 41.52
C LEU A 7 -22.30 -32.70 41.07
N GLY A 8 -22.59 -32.38 39.83
CA GLY A 8 -23.78 -32.81 39.13
C GLY A 8 -23.44 -33.15 37.66
N LYS A 9 -23.64 -34.43 37.34
CA LYS A 9 -23.31 -35.09 36.04
C LYS A 9 -24.45 -35.04 35.04
N CYS A 10 -24.14 -35.49 33.81
CA CYS A 10 -24.94 -35.94 32.66
C CYS A 10 -25.34 -34.85 31.70
N GLY A 11 -25.02 -34.80 30.39
CA GLY A 11 -24.75 -35.95 29.49
C GLY A 11 -25.82 -35.94 28.38
N ALA A 12 -25.44 -35.59 27.16
CA ALA A 12 -26.17 -36.07 25.98
C ALA A 12 -25.34 -35.83 24.70
N TRP A 13 -24.92 -36.92 24.13
CA TRP A 13 -24.40 -36.99 22.78
C TRP A 13 -25.58 -37.03 21.79
N LEU A 14 -25.55 -36.24 20.75
CA LEU A 14 -26.39 -36.44 19.58
C LEU A 14 -25.50 -36.53 18.36
N ALA A 15 -25.36 -37.76 17.88
CA ALA A 15 -24.82 -38.08 16.59
C ALA A 15 -25.92 -37.82 15.54
N ILE A 16 -25.59 -37.09 14.49
CA ILE A 16 -26.43 -37.03 13.28
C ILE A 16 -25.67 -37.66 12.14
N ALA A 17 -26.30 -38.69 11.61
CA ALA A 17 -25.80 -39.57 10.56
C ALA A 17 -25.80 -38.90 9.19
N ALA A 18 -24.78 -39.27 8.42
CA ALA A 18 -24.66 -38.99 6.99
C ALA A 18 -25.74 -39.71 6.17
N VAL A 19 -26.35 -38.98 5.25
CA VAL A 19 -27.12 -39.61 4.15
C VAL A 19 -26.34 -39.38 2.88
N VAL A 20 -25.76 -40.46 2.38
CA VAL A 20 -25.19 -40.58 1.02
C VAL A 20 -26.35 -40.96 0.10
N SER A 21 -26.61 -40.18 -0.94
CA SER A 21 -27.45 -40.57 -2.04
C SER A 21 -26.61 -40.63 -3.31
N LEU A 22 -26.31 -41.85 -3.70
CA LEU A 22 -25.82 -42.24 -5.02
C LEU A 22 -26.97 -42.19 -6.00
N PHE A 23 -26.82 -41.51 -7.14
CA PHE A 23 -27.51 -41.85 -8.36
C PHE A 23 -26.51 -42.00 -9.48
N ALA A 24 -26.49 -43.19 -10.03
CA ALA A 24 -25.70 -43.58 -11.17
C ALA A 24 -26.61 -43.68 -12.42
N CYS A 25 -25.93 -43.64 -13.56
CA CYS A 25 -26.30 -44.16 -14.90
C CYS A 25 -27.02 -43.24 -15.85
N GLY A 26 -26.38 -43.04 -17.01
CA GLY A 26 -27.00 -43.25 -18.26
C GLY A 26 -26.39 -42.57 -19.49
N HIS A 27 -25.51 -43.29 -20.20
CA HIS A 27 -25.39 -43.45 -21.66
C HIS A 27 -25.15 -42.30 -22.63
N ASP A 28 -23.97 -42.38 -23.25
CA ASP A 28 -23.61 -42.30 -24.68
C ASP A 28 -24.47 -41.50 -25.66
N ALA A 29 -23.80 -40.60 -26.41
CA ALA A 29 -23.79 -40.59 -27.87
C ALA A 29 -22.80 -39.54 -28.41
N ALA A 30 -21.78 -39.98 -29.13
CA ALA A 30 -21.03 -39.16 -30.08
C ALA A 30 -21.77 -39.02 -31.41
N PRO A 31 -21.61 -37.94 -32.11
CA PRO A 31 -21.74 -37.98 -33.57
C PRO A 31 -20.48 -37.48 -34.30
N LYS A 32 -19.97 -38.39 -35.09
CA LYS A 32 -19.50 -38.36 -36.46
C LYS A 32 -18.95 -37.08 -37.04
N SER A 33 -17.70 -37.23 -37.45
CA SER A 33 -16.97 -36.46 -38.44
C SER A 33 -17.69 -36.41 -39.78
N VAL A 34 -17.71 -35.24 -40.42
CA VAL A 34 -17.94 -35.09 -41.86
C VAL A 34 -16.77 -34.34 -42.46
N SER A 35 -16.01 -35.05 -43.29
CA SER A 35 -15.01 -34.55 -44.20
C SER A 35 -15.67 -34.07 -45.48
N ALA A 36 -15.28 -32.90 -45.98
CA ALA A 36 -15.46 -32.56 -47.36
C ALA A 36 -14.26 -31.77 -47.89
N ALA A 37 -13.71 -32.31 -48.93
CA ALA A 37 -12.51 -31.88 -49.63
C ALA A 37 -12.76 -30.74 -50.64
N GLY A 38 -11.70 -29.97 -50.86
CA GLY A 38 -11.30 -29.49 -52.18
C GLY A 38 -11.76 -28.10 -52.59
N ASN A 39 -10.93 -27.12 -52.69
CA ASN A 39 -10.33 -26.77 -53.96
C ASN A 39 -9.22 -25.71 -53.81
N SER A 40 -8.12 -25.96 -54.48
CA SER A 40 -6.96 -25.12 -54.67
C SER A 40 -7.27 -24.05 -55.72
N THR A 41 -6.88 -22.78 -55.41
CA THR A 41 -6.38 -21.88 -56.46
C THR A 41 -5.27 -21.00 -55.87
N ALA A 42 -4.12 -21.12 -56.48
CA ALA A 42 -2.95 -20.28 -56.22
C ALA A 42 -3.25 -18.85 -56.68
N ASN A 43 -2.80 -17.86 -55.88
CA ASN A 43 -2.33 -16.62 -56.45
C ASN A 43 -1.34 -15.88 -55.56
N SER A 44 -0.20 -15.70 -56.14
CA SER A 44 0.72 -14.54 -56.13
C SER A 44 1.19 -13.95 -54.82
N ALA A 45 2.48 -14.03 -54.64
CA ALA A 45 3.32 -13.38 -53.65
C ALA A 45 3.12 -11.85 -53.62
N ALA A 46 2.87 -11.32 -52.43
CA ALA A 46 3.20 -9.95 -52.06
C ALA A 46 4.07 -10.00 -50.80
N SER A 47 5.27 -9.47 -50.91
CA SER A 47 6.25 -9.26 -49.84
C SER A 47 5.58 -8.46 -48.69
N PRO A 48 5.72 -8.84 -47.44
CA PRO A 48 5.29 -7.99 -46.35
C PRO A 48 6.29 -6.83 -46.21
N ALA A 49 5.78 -5.62 -46.40
CA ALA A 49 6.47 -4.41 -45.96
C ALA A 49 6.82 -4.52 -44.48
N ALA A 50 8.10 -4.25 -44.18
CA ALA A 50 8.58 -4.17 -42.80
C ALA A 50 7.75 -3.13 -42.04
N ALA A 51 6.92 -3.58 -41.10
CA ALA A 51 6.30 -2.73 -40.12
C ALA A 51 7.43 -2.20 -39.20
N SER A 52 7.75 -0.92 -39.35
CA SER A 52 8.59 -0.22 -38.41
C SER A 52 7.82 -0.19 -37.08
N THR A 53 8.24 -1.01 -36.12
CA THR A 53 7.85 -0.88 -34.72
C THR A 53 8.51 0.38 -34.16
N GLY A 54 7.94 1.53 -34.45
CA GLY A 54 8.20 2.73 -33.68
C GLY A 54 7.71 2.46 -32.27
N ALA A 55 8.64 2.22 -31.35
CA ALA A 55 8.32 2.27 -29.92
C ALA A 55 7.74 3.66 -29.64
N ALA A 56 6.44 3.73 -29.38
CA ALA A 56 5.80 4.95 -28.94
C ALA A 56 6.49 5.35 -27.64
N THR A 57 7.31 6.40 -27.71
CA THR A 57 7.91 6.99 -26.51
C THR A 57 6.74 7.57 -25.70
N MET A 58 6.46 6.98 -24.55
CA MET A 58 5.48 7.57 -23.64
C MET A 58 5.88 9.01 -23.33
N PRO A 59 4.94 9.97 -23.35
CA PRO A 59 5.26 11.34 -22.99
C PRO A 59 5.82 11.36 -21.56
N ALA A 60 6.83 12.21 -21.35
CA ALA A 60 7.40 12.39 -20.02
C ALA A 60 6.29 12.84 -19.06
N LEU A 61 6.22 12.20 -17.89
CA LEU A 61 5.26 12.61 -16.84
C LEU A 61 5.63 14.01 -16.34
N PRO A 62 4.62 14.82 -15.91
CA PRO A 62 4.88 16.16 -15.38
C PRO A 62 5.73 16.08 -14.12
N THR A 63 6.70 16.97 -14.00
CA THR A 63 7.47 17.21 -12.78
C THR A 63 6.78 18.24 -11.91
N ALA A 64 7.19 18.38 -10.63
CA ALA A 64 6.66 19.37 -9.72
C ALA A 64 6.77 20.83 -10.22
N GLN A 65 7.75 21.11 -11.08
CA GLN A 65 7.94 22.43 -11.70
C GLN A 65 6.95 22.75 -12.84
N GLN A 66 6.24 21.75 -13.32
CA GLN A 66 5.29 21.85 -14.45
C GLN A 66 3.82 21.89 -13.99
N VAL A 67 3.56 21.87 -12.68
CA VAL A 67 2.21 21.96 -12.14
C VAL A 67 1.75 23.42 -12.06
N ASP A 68 0.44 23.63 -11.91
CA ASP A 68 -0.15 24.94 -11.67
C ASP A 68 0.52 25.59 -10.43
N PRO A 69 0.91 26.87 -10.50
CA PRO A 69 1.51 27.58 -9.37
C PRO A 69 0.68 27.55 -8.07
N SER A 70 -0.66 27.44 -8.17
CA SER A 70 -1.55 27.31 -7.01
C SER A 70 -1.40 25.97 -6.29
N GLU A 71 -0.87 24.95 -6.98
CA GLU A 71 -0.60 23.60 -6.45
C GLU A 71 0.87 23.41 -6.05
N ALA A 72 1.68 24.46 -6.13
CA ALA A 72 3.08 24.39 -5.75
C ALA A 72 3.25 24.08 -4.26
N ALA A 73 4.27 23.27 -3.95
CA ALA A 73 4.64 22.97 -2.58
C ALA A 73 5.13 24.22 -1.82
N SER A 74 4.82 24.30 -0.54
CA SER A 74 5.51 25.24 0.35
C SER A 74 6.99 24.87 0.45
N PRO A 75 7.90 25.85 0.61
CA PRO A 75 9.33 25.58 0.81
C PRO A 75 9.58 24.61 1.98
N ALA A 76 10.56 23.72 1.85
CA ALA A 76 10.93 22.74 2.89
C ALA A 76 11.25 23.38 4.25
N SER A 77 11.76 24.62 4.28
CA SER A 77 11.97 25.38 5.51
C SER A 77 10.68 25.69 6.29
N GLN A 78 9.52 25.64 5.65
CA GLN A 78 8.21 25.88 6.26
C GLN A 78 7.45 24.60 6.59
N THR A 79 7.97 23.45 6.14
CA THR A 79 7.34 22.11 6.26
C THR A 79 8.21 21.14 7.06
N GLY A 80 8.94 21.66 8.05
CA GLY A 80 9.78 20.84 8.93
C GLY A 80 10.98 20.17 8.26
N GLY A 81 11.30 20.61 7.03
CA GLY A 81 12.35 20.07 6.18
C GLY A 81 11.85 19.10 5.11
N PHE A 82 10.54 18.88 5.02
CA PHE A 82 9.94 18.03 3.98
C PHE A 82 9.79 18.79 2.67
N ASP A 83 10.26 18.24 1.56
CA ASP A 83 10.10 18.80 0.21
C ASP A 83 8.97 18.12 -0.56
N GLY A 84 7.81 18.78 -0.62
CA GLY A 84 6.65 18.26 -1.34
C GLY A 84 6.86 18.17 -2.86
N ALA A 85 7.76 18.96 -3.43
CA ALA A 85 8.12 18.87 -4.84
C ALA A 85 8.95 17.60 -5.10
N ALA A 86 9.91 17.30 -4.24
CA ALA A 86 10.70 16.07 -4.32
C ALA A 86 9.81 14.82 -4.18
N ALA A 87 8.87 14.81 -3.22
CA ALA A 87 7.92 13.70 -3.05
C ALA A 87 7.05 13.48 -4.30
N TYR A 88 6.57 14.55 -4.91
CA TYR A 88 5.83 14.48 -6.18
C TYR A 88 6.69 13.91 -7.32
N ASP A 89 7.96 14.33 -7.43
CA ASP A 89 8.87 13.85 -8.47
C ASP A 89 9.25 12.37 -8.24
N PHE A 90 9.39 11.91 -6.99
CA PHE A 90 9.52 10.47 -6.68
C PHE A 90 8.29 9.69 -7.15
N THR A 91 7.09 10.19 -6.86
CA THR A 91 5.82 9.61 -7.33
C THR A 91 5.78 9.54 -8.86
N ALA A 92 6.10 10.61 -9.57
CA ALA A 92 6.13 10.64 -11.02
C ALA A 92 7.07 9.56 -11.59
N LYS A 93 8.19 9.31 -10.92
CA LYS A 93 9.12 8.25 -11.32
C LYS A 93 8.57 6.85 -11.12
N LEU A 94 7.86 6.60 -10.01
CA LEU A 94 7.18 5.33 -9.76
C LEU A 94 6.08 5.07 -10.81
N VAL A 95 5.24 6.07 -11.06
CA VAL A 95 4.17 6.04 -12.07
C VAL A 95 4.69 5.79 -13.48
N ALA A 96 5.89 6.31 -13.81
CA ALA A 96 6.54 6.10 -15.11
C ALA A 96 6.88 4.63 -15.39
N PHE A 97 6.92 3.75 -14.40
CA PHE A 97 7.09 2.32 -14.61
C PHE A 97 5.80 1.62 -15.09
N GLY A 98 4.67 2.33 -15.05
CA GLY A 98 3.34 1.82 -15.43
C GLY A 98 2.65 1.04 -14.31
N PRO A 99 1.57 0.30 -14.66
CA PRO A 99 0.92 -0.62 -13.73
C PRO A 99 1.92 -1.61 -13.14
N ARG A 100 1.94 -1.72 -11.81
CA ARG A 100 2.97 -2.46 -11.06
C ARG A 100 2.40 -3.47 -10.06
N PRO A 101 1.46 -4.34 -10.50
CA PRO A 101 0.98 -5.40 -9.62
C PRO A 101 2.11 -6.34 -9.19
N PRO A 102 1.96 -7.04 -8.05
CA PRO A 102 2.94 -8.01 -7.57
C PRO A 102 3.38 -9.02 -8.64
N ASP A 103 4.65 -9.43 -8.57
CA ASP A 103 5.32 -10.38 -9.49
C ASP A 103 5.38 -9.95 -10.95
N THR A 104 5.36 -8.65 -11.26
CA THR A 104 5.54 -8.13 -12.63
C THR A 104 6.94 -7.54 -12.86
N ALA A 105 7.29 -7.27 -14.12
CA ALA A 105 8.54 -6.56 -14.44
C ALA A 105 8.51 -5.11 -13.96
N ALA A 106 7.33 -4.48 -13.90
CA ALA A 106 7.17 -3.10 -13.43
C ALA A 106 7.40 -3.00 -11.92
N ILE A 107 6.83 -3.93 -11.12
CA ILE A 107 7.04 -3.94 -9.68
C ILE A 107 8.52 -4.14 -9.34
N ARG A 108 9.25 -5.00 -10.07
CA ARG A 108 10.70 -5.19 -9.87
C ARG A 108 11.50 -3.91 -10.13
N LYS A 109 11.15 -3.14 -11.17
CA LYS A 109 11.76 -1.82 -11.43
C LYS A 109 11.46 -0.82 -10.31
N THR A 110 10.26 -0.88 -9.76
CA THR A 110 9.85 -0.06 -8.61
C THR A 110 10.68 -0.41 -7.38
N GLN A 111 10.85 -1.69 -7.08
CA GLN A 111 11.68 -2.19 -5.98
C GLN A 111 13.13 -1.74 -6.11
N ASP A 112 13.73 -1.90 -7.28
CA ASP A 112 15.09 -1.46 -7.57
C ASP A 112 15.26 0.05 -7.41
N TYR A 113 14.26 0.82 -7.86
CA TYR A 113 14.26 2.27 -7.74
C TYR A 113 14.17 2.70 -6.26
N ILE A 114 13.21 2.18 -5.49
CA ILE A 114 13.09 2.48 -4.06
C ILE A 114 14.40 2.16 -3.33
N LEU A 115 14.95 0.96 -3.51
CA LEU A 115 16.21 0.54 -2.90
C LEU A 115 17.37 1.46 -3.27
N SER A 116 17.47 1.86 -4.55
CA SER A 116 18.54 2.75 -5.01
C SER A 116 18.45 4.14 -4.38
N GLN A 117 17.23 4.67 -4.23
CA GLN A 117 17.00 5.97 -3.59
C GLN A 117 17.31 5.91 -2.09
N LEU A 118 16.78 4.91 -1.37
CA LEU A 118 17.07 4.74 0.05
C LEU A 118 18.57 4.61 0.33
N LYS A 119 19.30 3.91 -0.54
CA LYS A 119 20.75 3.82 -0.47
C LYS A 119 21.42 5.19 -0.70
N SER A 120 20.94 5.98 -1.66
CA SER A 120 21.47 7.31 -1.96
C SER A 120 21.24 8.30 -0.81
N PHE A 121 20.15 8.13 -0.04
CA PHE A 121 19.85 8.90 1.17
C PHE A 121 20.70 8.49 2.38
N GLY A 122 21.47 7.41 2.26
CA GLY A 122 22.28 6.87 3.36
C GLY A 122 21.48 6.06 4.38
N CYS A 123 20.27 5.60 4.02
CA CYS A 123 19.47 4.74 4.88
C CYS A 123 20.09 3.35 5.02
N ALA A 124 20.07 2.79 6.23
CA ALA A 124 20.21 1.35 6.41
C ALA A 124 18.94 0.67 5.94
N THR A 125 19.06 -0.36 5.10
CA THR A 125 17.91 -1.05 4.52
C THR A 125 17.92 -2.54 4.83
N SER A 126 16.73 -3.13 4.96
CA SER A 126 16.51 -4.58 4.92
C SER A 126 15.42 -4.90 3.91
N VAL A 127 15.49 -6.10 3.36
CA VAL A 127 14.54 -6.62 2.37
C VAL A 127 13.99 -7.91 2.92
N ASP A 128 12.70 -8.14 2.71
CA ASP A 128 12.00 -9.37 3.03
C ASP A 128 11.34 -9.89 1.75
N ASP A 129 11.94 -10.91 1.13
CA ASP A 129 11.41 -11.59 -0.05
C ASP A 129 10.53 -12.75 0.42
N PHE A 130 9.28 -12.77 0.00
CA PHE A 130 8.32 -13.82 0.39
C PHE A 130 7.43 -14.25 -0.77
N HIS A 131 6.68 -15.33 -0.56
CA HIS A 131 5.66 -15.81 -1.50
C HIS A 131 4.29 -15.78 -0.83
N ALA A 132 3.31 -15.24 -1.52
CA ALA A 132 1.93 -15.18 -1.07
C ALA A 132 1.06 -16.13 -1.87
N SER A 133 0.28 -16.96 -1.19
CA SER A 133 -0.77 -17.76 -1.82
C SER A 133 -1.99 -16.88 -2.04
N THR A 134 -2.34 -16.63 -3.29
CA THR A 134 -3.43 -15.74 -3.71
C THR A 134 -4.47 -16.49 -4.51
N PRO A 135 -5.68 -15.94 -4.72
CA PRO A 135 -6.71 -16.57 -5.56
C PRO A 135 -6.29 -16.80 -7.03
N ILE A 136 -5.26 -16.09 -7.51
CA ILE A 136 -4.72 -16.25 -8.87
C ILE A 136 -3.44 -17.11 -8.93
N GLY A 137 -3.04 -17.69 -7.81
CA GLY A 137 -1.83 -18.50 -7.68
C GLY A 137 -0.84 -17.95 -6.69
N GLU A 138 0.34 -18.58 -6.62
CA GLU A 138 1.43 -18.13 -5.77
C GLU A 138 2.18 -16.99 -6.44
N LEU A 139 2.38 -15.87 -5.75
CA LEU A 139 3.06 -14.68 -6.24
C LEU A 139 4.28 -14.36 -5.39
N ALA A 140 5.40 -14.00 -6.05
CA ALA A 140 6.58 -13.48 -5.39
C ALA A 140 6.39 -12.01 -5.04
N MET A 141 6.59 -11.67 -3.77
CA MET A 141 6.43 -10.33 -3.22
C MET A 141 7.66 -9.92 -2.40
N LYS A 142 7.79 -8.62 -2.13
CA LYS A 142 8.96 -8.07 -1.45
C LYS A 142 8.60 -6.87 -0.58
N ASN A 143 8.89 -6.93 0.72
CA ASN A 143 8.88 -5.74 1.57
C ASN A 143 10.28 -5.10 1.63
N ILE A 144 10.33 -3.77 1.67
CA ILE A 144 11.56 -2.99 1.77
C ILE A 144 11.44 -2.10 3.01
N VAL A 145 12.41 -2.18 3.93
CA VAL A 145 12.39 -1.39 5.16
C VAL A 145 13.66 -0.54 5.26
N ALA A 146 13.48 0.78 5.30
CA ALA A 146 14.53 1.72 5.67
C ALA A 146 14.53 1.93 7.19
N LYS A 147 15.70 1.99 7.81
CA LYS A 147 15.87 2.05 9.27
C LYS A 147 16.71 3.26 9.66
N VAL A 148 16.14 4.17 10.43
CA VAL A 148 16.80 5.28 11.10
C VAL A 148 16.98 4.89 12.56
N GLN A 149 18.23 4.72 12.99
CA GLN A 149 18.53 4.21 14.33
C GLN A 149 18.36 5.30 15.40
N GLY A 150 17.53 5.03 16.41
CA GLY A 150 17.43 5.83 17.64
C GLY A 150 18.39 5.34 18.73
N SER A 151 18.43 6.06 19.84
CA SER A 151 19.28 5.73 21.00
C SER A 151 18.68 4.65 21.91
N GLY A 152 17.36 4.47 21.88
CA GLY A 152 16.63 3.49 22.69
C GLY A 152 16.16 2.29 21.89
N LYS A 153 15.28 1.49 22.50
CA LYS A 153 14.79 0.22 21.93
C LYS A 153 13.44 0.33 21.21
N GLY A 154 12.70 1.44 21.38
CA GLY A 154 11.40 1.63 20.76
C GLY A 154 11.50 1.85 19.25
N ILE A 155 10.42 1.56 18.54
CA ILE A 155 10.28 1.72 17.09
C ILE A 155 9.01 2.53 16.80
N ILE A 156 9.12 3.58 16.00
CA ILE A 156 8.01 4.21 15.29
C ILE A 156 8.05 3.65 13.88
N LEU A 157 6.96 3.01 13.44
CA LEU A 157 6.88 2.35 12.14
C LEU A 157 5.98 3.16 11.20
N LEU A 158 6.51 3.57 10.06
CA LEU A 158 5.78 4.23 8.98
C LEU A 158 5.55 3.21 7.87
N LEU A 159 4.33 3.12 7.36
CA LEU A 159 3.94 2.15 6.33
C LEU A 159 3.40 2.85 5.09
N THR A 160 3.63 2.26 3.95
CA THR A 160 2.95 2.51 2.68
C THR A 160 3.07 1.28 1.80
N HIS A 161 2.10 1.03 0.93
CA HIS A 161 2.29 0.08 -0.14
C HIS A 161 2.87 0.74 -1.40
N TYR A 162 3.37 -0.05 -2.34
CA TYR A 162 3.93 0.46 -3.59
C TYR A 162 3.46 -0.31 -4.83
N ASP A 163 2.72 -1.39 -4.64
CA ASP A 163 2.05 -2.13 -5.71
C ASP A 163 0.81 -1.38 -6.24
N THR A 164 0.21 -1.89 -7.27
CA THR A 164 -1.07 -1.43 -7.81
C THR A 164 -2.00 -2.61 -8.04
N VAL A 165 -3.30 -2.36 -7.94
CA VAL A 165 -4.31 -3.33 -8.35
C VAL A 165 -4.11 -3.78 -9.82
N ARG A 166 -4.53 -5.02 -10.15
CA ARG A 166 -4.39 -5.61 -11.49
C ARG A 166 -5.45 -5.13 -12.49
N ILE A 167 -5.84 -3.87 -12.43
CA ILE A 167 -6.76 -3.28 -13.40
C ILE A 167 -5.96 -2.77 -14.61
N PRO A 168 -6.39 -3.04 -15.87
CA PRO A 168 -5.70 -2.52 -17.05
C PRO A 168 -5.55 -0.99 -17.01
N ASP A 169 -4.37 -0.51 -17.40
CA ASP A 169 -4.02 0.91 -17.48
C ASP A 169 -4.08 1.68 -16.15
N PHE A 170 -4.30 1.00 -15.03
CA PHE A 170 -4.26 1.61 -13.70
C PHE A 170 -2.80 1.83 -13.27
N VAL A 171 -2.34 3.07 -13.34
CA VAL A 171 -0.95 3.41 -12.96
C VAL A 171 -0.82 3.79 -11.49
N GLY A 172 -1.94 3.95 -10.78
CA GLY A 172 -1.99 4.22 -9.34
C GLY A 172 -1.08 5.40 -8.96
N ALA A 173 -1.42 6.60 -9.45
CA ALA A 173 -0.61 7.78 -9.14
C ALA A 173 -0.83 8.22 -7.69
N ASN A 174 -2.08 8.24 -7.24
CA ASN A 174 -2.41 8.46 -5.84
C ASN A 174 -2.28 7.16 -5.04
N ASP A 175 -2.79 6.07 -5.58
CA ASP A 175 -2.92 4.74 -4.99
C ASP A 175 -1.92 3.73 -5.59
N ALA A 176 -0.78 3.45 -5.00
CA ALA A 176 -0.08 4.08 -3.86
C ALA A 176 1.19 4.83 -4.28
N GLY A 177 1.20 5.39 -5.50
CA GLY A 177 2.35 6.17 -5.95
C GLY A 177 2.63 7.35 -5.03
N SER A 178 1.56 8.06 -4.59
CA SER A 178 1.69 9.27 -3.78
C SER A 178 2.27 8.97 -2.40
N SER A 179 1.71 8.05 -1.67
CA SER A 179 2.16 7.67 -0.34
C SER A 179 3.57 7.07 -0.36
N SER A 180 3.90 6.28 -1.39
CA SER A 180 5.27 5.80 -1.61
C SER A 180 6.26 6.94 -1.85
N GLY A 181 5.94 7.91 -2.72
CA GLY A 181 6.79 9.09 -2.96
C GLY A 181 6.92 9.96 -1.71
N LEU A 182 5.84 10.12 -0.94
CA LEU A 182 5.83 10.83 0.33
C LEU A 182 6.79 10.17 1.34
N LEU A 183 6.70 8.86 1.54
CA LEU A 183 7.57 8.17 2.50
C LEU A 183 9.02 8.05 2.01
N MET A 184 9.28 8.11 0.69
CA MET A 184 10.64 8.25 0.17
C MET A 184 11.26 9.59 0.60
N GLU A 185 10.52 10.69 0.53
CA GLU A 185 11.00 12.00 0.98
C GLU A 185 11.14 12.05 2.51
N VAL A 186 10.23 11.43 3.28
CA VAL A 186 10.39 11.24 4.73
C VAL A 186 11.70 10.50 5.03
N ALA A 187 12.00 9.43 4.27
CA ALA A 187 13.25 8.68 4.41
C ALA A 187 14.47 9.54 4.10
N GLN A 188 14.43 10.34 3.03
CA GLN A 188 15.52 11.28 2.69
C GLN A 188 15.79 12.26 3.83
N VAL A 189 14.75 12.86 4.39
CA VAL A 189 14.86 13.81 5.50
C VAL A 189 15.41 13.15 6.77
N LEU A 190 14.91 11.97 7.11
CA LEU A 190 15.27 11.32 8.38
C LEU A 190 16.62 10.62 8.32
N CYS A 191 16.97 9.96 7.21
CA CYS A 191 18.27 9.28 7.07
C CYS A 191 19.45 10.24 6.98
N ALA A 192 19.24 11.46 6.46
CA ALA A 192 20.27 12.50 6.42
C ALA A 192 20.63 13.05 7.81
N ARG A 193 19.80 12.82 8.83
CA ARG A 193 19.98 13.35 10.18
C ARG A 193 20.76 12.38 11.06
N LYS A 194 21.76 12.87 11.77
CA LYS A 194 22.25 12.16 12.96
C LYS A 194 21.26 12.42 14.08
N THR A 195 20.61 11.37 14.56
CA THR A 195 19.62 11.50 15.62
C THR A 195 20.07 10.84 16.91
N THR A 196 19.72 11.47 18.04
CA THR A 196 19.83 10.91 19.39
C THR A 196 18.45 10.61 19.96
N GLU A 197 17.43 10.66 19.12
CA GLU A 197 16.04 10.44 19.50
C GLU A 197 15.82 9.06 20.13
N PRO A 198 14.89 8.91 21.09
CA PRO A 198 14.74 7.67 21.86
C PRO A 198 14.25 6.50 21.02
N HIS A 199 13.38 6.75 20.03
CA HIS A 199 12.86 5.68 19.17
C HIS A 199 13.58 5.64 17.82
N SER A 200 13.86 4.43 17.33
CA SER A 200 14.20 4.22 15.93
C SER A 200 12.97 4.50 15.06
N VAL A 201 13.18 5.02 13.84
CA VAL A 201 12.10 5.15 12.85
C VAL A 201 12.34 4.14 11.75
N TRP A 202 11.38 3.26 11.52
CA TRP A 202 11.39 2.32 10.42
C TRP A 202 10.35 2.74 9.39
N ILE A 203 10.72 2.72 8.12
CA ILE A 203 9.85 3.11 7.01
C ILE A 203 9.75 1.90 6.09
N ALA A 204 8.57 1.28 6.05
CA ALA A 204 8.32 0.07 5.29
C ALA A 204 7.50 0.39 4.04
N PHE A 205 8.02 -0.05 2.91
CA PHE A 205 7.37 -0.08 1.61
C PHE A 205 6.90 -1.51 1.39
N LEU A 206 5.59 -1.71 1.31
CA LEU A 206 4.93 -3.01 1.33
C LEU A 206 4.46 -3.41 -0.07
N ASP A 207 4.55 -4.70 -0.37
CA ASP A 207 4.10 -5.30 -1.63
C ASP A 207 2.81 -6.09 -1.39
N GLY A 208 1.88 -6.03 -2.34
CA GLY A 208 0.66 -6.84 -2.27
C GLY A 208 -0.35 -6.36 -1.22
N GLU A 209 -0.51 -5.06 -1.08
CA GLU A 209 -1.64 -4.49 -0.33
C GLU A 209 -2.94 -4.79 -1.08
N GLU A 210 -2.93 -4.59 -2.37
CA GLU A 210 -4.06 -4.69 -3.28
C GLU A 210 -4.58 -6.11 -3.48
N ALA A 211 -5.90 -6.25 -3.66
CA ALA A 211 -6.51 -7.50 -4.03
C ALA A 211 -5.98 -8.01 -5.38
N GLN A 212 -5.55 -9.29 -5.40
CA GLN A 212 -4.97 -9.88 -6.60
C GLN A 212 -6.04 -10.40 -7.58
N LEU A 213 -7.22 -10.77 -7.08
CA LEU A 213 -8.34 -11.20 -7.92
C LEU A 213 -9.11 -9.99 -8.44
N VAL A 214 -9.13 -9.83 -9.77
CA VAL A 214 -9.95 -8.83 -10.45
C VAL A 214 -10.96 -9.54 -11.34
N GLN A 215 -12.26 -9.23 -11.19
CA GLN A 215 -13.33 -9.76 -12.01
C GLN A 215 -14.09 -8.60 -12.66
N ASN A 216 -14.26 -8.66 -13.97
CA ASN A 216 -14.94 -7.62 -14.75
C ASN A 216 -14.37 -6.20 -14.52
N GLY A 217 -13.06 -6.09 -14.31
CA GLY A 217 -12.39 -4.81 -14.04
C GLY A 217 -12.56 -4.28 -12.61
N VAL A 218 -13.08 -5.08 -11.69
CA VAL A 218 -13.29 -4.71 -10.27
C VAL A 218 -12.46 -5.63 -9.39
N ALA A 219 -11.66 -5.05 -8.50
CA ALA A 219 -10.92 -5.77 -7.48
C ALA A 219 -11.88 -6.46 -6.51
N GLN A 220 -11.61 -7.74 -6.23
CA GLN A 220 -12.43 -8.56 -5.34
C GLN A 220 -11.78 -8.60 -3.95
N TRP A 221 -11.79 -7.46 -3.26
CA TRP A 221 -11.17 -7.33 -1.96
C TRP A 221 -11.72 -8.33 -0.94
N SER A 222 -10.82 -9.00 -0.24
CA SER A 222 -11.15 -9.87 0.89
C SER A 222 -9.99 -9.93 1.87
N ASN A 223 -10.26 -10.35 3.11
CA ASN A 223 -9.21 -10.51 4.12
C ASN A 223 -8.14 -11.55 3.74
N ASP A 224 -8.47 -12.48 2.83
CA ASP A 224 -7.54 -13.51 2.37
C ASP A 224 -6.81 -13.10 1.09
N ASP A 225 -7.26 -12.03 0.43
CA ASP A 225 -6.71 -11.53 -0.83
C ASP A 225 -6.40 -10.04 -0.77
N SER A 226 -5.62 -9.64 0.23
CA SER A 226 -5.16 -8.25 0.40
C SER A 226 -4.11 -8.16 1.52
N VAL A 227 -3.47 -7.02 1.64
CA VAL A 227 -2.53 -6.62 2.71
C VAL A 227 -1.46 -7.69 3.00
N PHE A 228 -0.98 -8.38 1.96
CA PHE A 228 0.00 -9.48 2.11
C PHE A 228 1.29 -9.00 2.74
N GLY A 229 1.83 -7.86 2.28
CA GLY A 229 3.07 -7.30 2.77
C GLY A 229 3.04 -6.93 4.24
N SER A 230 1.98 -6.27 4.69
CA SER A 230 1.83 -5.90 6.11
C SER A 230 1.58 -7.11 7.00
N ARG A 231 0.84 -8.13 6.52
CA ARG A 231 0.67 -9.40 7.24
C ARG A 231 2.00 -10.09 7.45
N GLU A 232 2.83 -10.19 6.40
CA GLU A 232 4.18 -10.78 6.47
C GLU A 232 5.08 -9.98 7.41
N LEU A 233 5.15 -8.66 7.25
CA LEU A 233 5.97 -7.80 8.10
C LEU A 233 5.58 -7.93 9.58
N ALA A 234 4.28 -7.88 9.89
CA ALA A 234 3.80 -7.99 11.26
C ALA A 234 4.12 -9.37 11.87
N ALA A 235 3.97 -10.46 11.09
CA ALA A 235 4.31 -11.81 11.51
C ALA A 235 5.82 -11.99 11.72
N SER A 236 6.66 -11.51 10.81
CA SER A 236 8.12 -11.55 10.91
C SER A 236 8.61 -10.77 12.14
N MET A 237 8.07 -9.57 12.38
CA MET A 237 8.38 -8.76 13.57
C MET A 237 7.90 -9.41 14.88
N GLU A 238 6.81 -10.16 14.84
CA GLU A 238 6.32 -10.92 16.01
C GLU A 238 7.28 -12.09 16.33
N LEU A 239 7.68 -12.85 15.31
CA LEU A 239 8.61 -13.98 15.44
C LEU A 239 10.00 -13.54 15.93
N SER A 240 10.51 -12.40 15.44
CA SER A 240 11.79 -11.84 15.88
C SER A 240 11.71 -11.14 17.25
N GLY A 241 10.51 -10.91 17.78
CA GLY A 241 10.28 -10.14 19.01
C GLY A 241 10.37 -8.62 18.84
N GLU A 242 10.57 -8.13 17.63
CA GLU A 242 10.64 -6.69 17.31
C GLU A 242 9.28 -6.01 17.43
N LEU A 243 8.18 -6.73 17.18
CA LEU A 243 6.83 -6.20 17.27
C LEU A 243 6.52 -5.58 18.63
N LYS A 244 7.02 -6.17 19.72
CA LYS A 244 6.87 -5.66 21.10
C LYS A 244 7.56 -4.32 21.35
N ARG A 245 8.45 -3.91 20.43
CA ARG A 245 9.19 -2.65 20.47
C ARG A 245 8.47 -1.55 19.70
N VAL A 246 7.47 -1.90 18.88
CA VAL A 246 6.72 -0.92 18.08
C VAL A 246 5.82 -0.11 19.00
N HIS A 247 6.09 1.18 19.06
CA HIS A 247 5.36 2.14 19.89
C HIS A 247 4.11 2.66 19.18
N ALA A 248 4.24 2.92 17.88
CA ALA A 248 3.17 3.41 17.02
C ALA A 248 3.44 3.04 15.55
N VAL A 249 2.36 2.80 14.81
CA VAL A 249 2.34 2.62 13.37
C VAL A 249 1.57 3.78 12.74
N LEU A 250 2.15 4.45 11.74
CA LEU A 250 1.48 5.45 10.91
C LEU A 250 1.49 4.93 9.47
N LEU A 251 0.30 4.70 8.93
CA LEU A 251 0.12 4.32 7.53
C LEU A 251 -0.13 5.58 6.69
N ALA A 252 0.52 5.66 5.55
CA ALA A 252 0.27 6.62 4.48
C ALA A 252 -0.34 5.88 3.29
N ASP A 253 -1.52 6.30 2.86
CA ASP A 253 -2.18 5.79 1.67
C ASP A 253 -3.00 6.89 0.99
N MET A 254 -2.85 7.04 -0.35
CA MET A 254 -3.53 8.06 -1.17
C MET A 254 -3.38 9.50 -0.66
N ASP A 255 -2.16 9.97 -0.46
CA ASP A 255 -1.84 11.23 0.23
C ASP A 255 -1.49 12.42 -0.68
N GLY A 256 -1.68 12.28 -2.00
CA GLY A 256 -1.17 13.26 -2.97
C GLY A 256 -2.21 14.07 -3.74
N ALA A 257 -3.50 13.81 -3.60
CA ALA A 257 -4.53 14.38 -4.47
C ALA A 257 -4.69 15.88 -4.32
N LYS A 258 -5.07 16.56 -5.41
CA LYS A 258 -5.47 17.98 -5.39
C LYS A 258 -6.69 18.19 -4.50
N GLY A 259 -6.61 19.18 -3.62
CA GLY A 259 -7.71 19.50 -2.73
C GLY A 259 -7.97 18.48 -1.62
N ILE A 260 -6.96 17.66 -1.31
CA ILE A 260 -6.99 16.55 -0.34
C ILE A 260 -7.75 16.90 0.95
N LYS A 261 -8.51 15.93 1.45
CA LYS A 261 -9.19 15.91 2.74
C LYS A 261 -8.99 14.58 3.42
N ILE A 262 -8.36 14.61 4.57
CA ILE A 262 -8.13 13.41 5.38
C ILE A 262 -9.19 13.33 6.47
N GLU A 263 -9.96 12.26 6.49
CA GLU A 263 -10.97 11.94 7.50
C GLU A 263 -10.42 10.88 8.47
N LYS A 264 -11.00 10.79 9.66
CA LYS A 264 -10.56 9.84 10.67
C LYS A 264 -11.06 8.44 10.33
N ASP A 265 -10.16 7.48 10.31
CA ASP A 265 -10.52 6.08 10.31
C ASP A 265 -10.91 5.62 11.73
N PRO A 266 -12.15 5.15 11.96
CA PRO A 266 -12.61 4.71 13.27
C PRO A 266 -11.97 3.38 13.72
N ASN A 267 -11.34 2.61 12.83
CA ASN A 267 -10.58 1.41 13.19
C ASN A 267 -9.23 1.76 13.82
N SER A 268 -8.71 2.93 13.52
CA SER A 268 -7.43 3.42 14.03
C SER A 268 -7.43 3.61 15.55
N THR A 269 -6.26 3.49 16.16
CA THR A 269 -6.09 3.67 17.61
C THR A 269 -6.43 5.11 18.04
N PRO A 270 -7.43 5.34 18.92
CA PRO A 270 -7.98 6.67 19.18
C PRO A 270 -6.98 7.71 19.68
N TRP A 271 -6.03 7.31 20.55
CA TRP A 271 -5.03 8.26 21.07
C TRP A 271 -4.06 8.69 19.98
N LEU A 272 -3.68 7.77 19.08
CA LEU A 272 -2.74 8.05 17.98
C LEU A 272 -3.41 8.92 16.90
N THR A 273 -4.67 8.62 16.55
CA THR A 273 -5.50 9.51 15.71
C THR A 273 -5.58 10.91 16.30
N THR A 274 -5.81 11.00 17.61
CA THR A 274 -5.87 12.30 18.31
C THR A 274 -4.53 13.04 18.22
N LEU A 275 -3.41 12.34 18.39
CA LEU A 275 -2.06 12.93 18.27
C LEU A 275 -1.85 13.51 16.86
N VAL A 276 -2.13 12.75 15.80
CA VAL A 276 -1.94 13.19 14.41
C VAL A 276 -2.82 14.39 14.08
N TRP A 277 -4.13 14.35 14.41
CA TRP A 277 -5.06 15.45 14.13
C TRP A 277 -4.74 16.71 14.92
N LYS A 278 -4.34 16.59 16.21
CA LYS A 278 -3.86 17.74 16.99
C LYS A 278 -2.57 18.30 16.42
N THR A 279 -1.65 17.45 15.95
CA THR A 279 -0.43 17.88 15.30
C THR A 279 -0.75 18.66 14.01
N ALA A 280 -1.61 18.14 13.15
CA ALA A 280 -2.05 18.82 11.93
C ALA A 280 -2.70 20.18 12.24
N ALA A 281 -3.59 20.24 13.22
CA ALA A 281 -4.23 21.49 13.65
C ALA A 281 -3.21 22.50 14.18
N ARG A 282 -2.24 22.07 15.01
CA ARG A 282 -1.18 22.91 15.59
C ARG A 282 -0.31 23.57 14.53
N ILE A 283 -0.03 22.86 13.42
CA ILE A 283 0.80 23.38 12.31
C ILE A 283 -0.03 23.99 11.17
N GLY A 284 -1.34 24.23 11.41
CA GLY A 284 -2.20 25.02 10.50
C GLY A 284 -3.00 24.22 9.48
N TYR A 285 -3.04 22.87 9.56
CA TYR A 285 -3.70 22.00 8.58
C TYR A 285 -5.01 21.38 9.08
N GLY A 286 -5.62 21.96 10.13
CA GLY A 286 -6.90 21.46 10.67
C GLY A 286 -8.08 21.52 9.68
N SER A 287 -7.99 22.30 8.59
CA SER A 287 -8.98 22.31 7.53
C SER A 287 -8.77 21.20 6.48
N ILE A 288 -7.63 20.51 6.53
CA ILE A 288 -7.27 19.37 5.67
C ILE A 288 -7.53 18.07 6.45
N PHE A 289 -7.02 17.97 7.68
CA PHE A 289 -7.27 16.86 8.60
C PHE A 289 -8.58 17.14 9.37
N VAL A 290 -9.70 16.80 8.72
CA VAL A 290 -11.03 17.18 9.20
C VAL A 290 -11.58 16.27 10.29
N ASN A 291 -12.50 16.80 11.10
CA ASN A 291 -13.14 16.02 12.17
C ASN A 291 -14.39 15.29 11.64
N ALA A 292 -14.20 14.48 10.59
CA ALA A 292 -15.20 13.60 10.02
C ALA A 292 -14.66 12.16 10.07
N SER A 293 -15.50 11.17 9.80
CA SER A 293 -15.13 9.76 9.76
C SER A 293 -15.30 9.22 8.33
N ASN A 294 -14.29 8.48 7.85
CA ASN A 294 -14.32 7.80 6.57
C ASN A 294 -15.13 6.48 6.58
N GLY A 295 -15.72 6.10 7.72
CA GLY A 295 -16.55 4.90 7.85
C GLY A 295 -15.80 3.63 8.23
N GLY A 296 -14.49 3.64 8.25
CA GLY A 296 -13.62 2.50 8.56
C GLY A 296 -13.02 1.84 7.32
N VAL A 297 -11.71 1.70 7.32
CA VAL A 297 -10.93 1.12 6.23
C VAL A 297 -10.27 -0.18 6.68
N GLN A 298 -10.17 -1.15 5.78
CA GLN A 298 -9.32 -2.35 5.93
C GLN A 298 -8.07 -2.10 5.09
N ASP A 299 -6.92 -1.98 5.74
CA ASP A 299 -5.69 -1.56 5.10
C ASP A 299 -4.46 -2.08 5.88
N ASP A 300 -3.25 -1.76 5.46
CA ASP A 300 -1.97 -2.24 5.99
C ASP A 300 -1.74 -1.97 7.50
N HIS A 301 -2.48 -1.04 8.11
CA HIS A 301 -2.46 -0.84 9.57
C HIS A 301 -3.16 -1.97 10.34
N LYS A 302 -4.09 -2.67 9.70
CA LYS A 302 -4.96 -3.67 10.33
C LYS A 302 -4.20 -4.87 10.89
N PRO A 303 -3.21 -5.50 10.20
CA PRO A 303 -2.44 -6.61 10.77
C PRO A 303 -1.69 -6.26 12.06
N PHE A 304 -1.35 -4.99 12.26
CA PHE A 304 -0.73 -4.48 13.50
C PHE A 304 -1.76 -4.28 14.60
N LEU A 305 -2.92 -3.71 14.29
CA LEU A 305 -4.04 -3.58 15.24
C LEU A 305 -4.48 -4.94 15.79
N ASP A 306 -4.58 -5.97 14.93
CA ASP A 306 -4.95 -7.34 15.32
C ASP A 306 -3.94 -7.96 16.28
N ARG A 307 -2.70 -7.45 16.31
CA ARG A 307 -1.62 -7.81 17.22
C ARG A 307 -1.47 -6.82 18.39
N HIS A 308 -2.48 -5.99 18.61
CA HIS A 308 -2.54 -4.98 19.69
C HIS A 308 -1.42 -3.93 19.61
N VAL A 309 -0.87 -3.66 18.43
CA VAL A 309 0.06 -2.56 18.21
C VAL A 309 -0.76 -1.32 17.82
N PRO A 310 -0.55 -0.17 18.49
CA PRO A 310 -1.23 1.07 18.12
C PRO A 310 -0.91 1.49 16.68
N ALA A 311 -1.97 1.69 15.89
CA ALA A 311 -1.83 2.09 14.48
C ALA A 311 -2.86 3.16 14.11
N VAL A 312 -2.50 4.03 13.18
CA VAL A 312 -3.38 5.02 12.55
C VAL A 312 -3.22 4.97 11.05
N ASP A 313 -4.35 4.98 10.37
CA ASP A 313 -4.45 5.14 8.93
C ASP A 313 -4.65 6.62 8.60
N ILE A 314 -3.85 7.13 7.66
CA ILE A 314 -3.90 8.49 7.15
C ILE A 314 -4.14 8.35 5.65
N THR A 315 -5.40 8.50 5.24
CA THR A 315 -5.83 8.25 3.85
C THR A 315 -6.93 9.20 3.43
N GLU A 316 -6.99 9.52 2.13
CA GLU A 316 -8.12 10.26 1.53
C GLU A 316 -9.32 9.35 1.20
N PHE A 317 -9.19 8.04 1.36
CA PHE A 317 -10.32 7.11 1.11
C PHE A 317 -11.50 7.41 2.06
N PRO A 318 -12.77 7.39 1.58
CA PRO A 318 -13.23 7.02 0.23
C PRO A 318 -13.46 8.24 -0.70
N ASN A 319 -12.93 9.40 -0.38
CA ASN A 319 -13.29 10.65 -1.04
C ASN A 319 -12.57 10.89 -2.38
N TYR A 320 -11.58 10.04 -2.73
CA TYR A 320 -10.84 10.17 -3.99
C TYR A 320 -11.62 9.56 -5.17
N PRO A 321 -12.12 10.38 -6.12
CA PRO A 321 -13.06 9.91 -7.14
C PRO A 321 -12.42 9.06 -8.26
N TYR A 322 -11.10 8.99 -8.32
CA TYR A 322 -10.36 8.24 -9.34
C TYR A 322 -9.81 6.91 -8.83
N TRP A 323 -10.13 6.55 -7.59
CA TRP A 323 -9.71 5.30 -6.95
C TRP A 323 -10.07 4.09 -7.83
N HIS A 324 -9.10 3.22 -8.06
CA HIS A 324 -9.20 2.01 -8.91
C HIS A 324 -9.69 2.28 -10.34
N THR A 325 -9.35 3.44 -10.91
CA THR A 325 -9.64 3.77 -12.31
C THR A 325 -8.38 4.15 -13.08
N ALA A 326 -8.38 3.95 -14.40
CA ALA A 326 -7.28 4.42 -15.27
C ALA A 326 -7.08 5.94 -15.26
N GLN A 327 -7.94 6.70 -14.56
CA GLN A 327 -7.82 8.14 -14.38
C GLN A 327 -6.99 8.53 -13.16
N ASP A 328 -6.55 7.58 -12.35
CA ASP A 328 -5.59 7.84 -11.26
C ASP A 328 -4.20 8.10 -11.82
N THR A 329 -3.98 9.34 -12.23
CA THR A 329 -2.80 9.82 -12.97
C THR A 329 -2.20 11.07 -12.33
N MET A 330 -0.94 11.40 -12.66
CA MET A 330 -0.18 12.49 -12.04
C MET A 330 -0.84 13.86 -12.10
N ASP A 331 -1.70 14.11 -13.10
CA ASP A 331 -2.45 15.39 -13.21
C ASP A 331 -3.53 15.58 -12.13
N LYS A 332 -3.86 14.54 -11.36
CA LYS A 332 -4.74 14.59 -10.20
C LYS A 332 -4.01 14.98 -8.91
N LEU A 333 -2.68 14.93 -8.92
CA LEU A 333 -1.86 15.13 -7.73
C LEU A 333 -1.35 16.57 -7.61
N SER A 334 -0.95 16.94 -6.40
CA SER A 334 -0.49 18.29 -6.05
C SER A 334 0.76 18.23 -5.14
N PRO A 335 1.91 18.81 -5.54
CA PRO A 335 3.04 19.00 -4.67
C PRO A 335 2.70 19.67 -3.33
N ARG A 336 1.66 20.54 -3.33
CA ARG A 336 1.16 21.19 -2.11
C ARG A 336 0.56 20.17 -1.12
N SER A 337 -0.22 19.19 -1.62
CA SER A 337 -0.77 18.12 -0.77
C SER A 337 0.33 17.28 -0.14
N PHE A 338 1.33 16.88 -0.92
CA PHE A 338 2.51 16.20 -0.39
C PHE A 338 3.20 17.00 0.72
N ALA A 339 3.42 18.31 0.50
CA ALA A 339 4.05 19.18 1.51
C ALA A 339 3.25 19.24 2.81
N ILE A 340 1.92 19.27 2.73
CA ILE A 340 1.02 19.28 3.89
C ILE A 340 1.08 17.97 4.65
N VAL A 341 0.83 16.85 3.97
CA VAL A 341 0.76 15.55 4.62
C VAL A 341 2.13 15.11 5.13
N GLY A 342 3.19 15.28 4.33
CA GLY A 342 4.56 14.98 4.75
C GLY A 342 5.03 15.80 5.96
N HIS A 343 4.62 17.08 6.05
CA HIS A 343 4.89 17.89 7.24
C HIS A 343 4.18 17.32 8.47
N VAL A 344 2.92 16.87 8.33
CA VAL A 344 2.18 16.21 9.43
C VAL A 344 2.85 14.92 9.85
N PHE A 345 3.35 14.10 8.92
CA PHE A 345 4.09 12.88 9.24
C PHE A 345 5.35 13.21 10.05
N LEU A 346 6.21 14.13 9.59
CA LEU A 346 7.42 14.51 10.30
C LEU A 346 7.15 15.05 11.71
N GLU A 347 6.14 15.90 11.86
CA GLU A 347 5.78 16.49 13.15
C GLU A 347 5.11 15.46 14.09
N SER A 348 4.35 14.50 13.55
CA SER A 348 3.80 13.38 14.33
C SER A 348 4.91 12.45 14.84
N VAL A 349 5.90 12.15 14.00
CA VAL A 349 7.09 11.40 14.42
C VAL A 349 7.83 12.16 15.54
N ARG A 350 8.02 13.48 15.42
CA ARG A 350 8.64 14.30 16.49
C ARG A 350 7.85 14.28 17.79
N ALA A 351 6.52 14.36 17.70
CA ALA A 351 5.65 14.28 18.87
C ALA A 351 5.76 12.91 19.59
N LEU A 352 5.82 11.83 18.83
CA LEU A 352 6.03 10.47 19.34
C LEU A 352 7.41 10.29 19.97
N GLN A 353 8.45 10.94 19.45
CA GLN A 353 9.80 10.95 20.05
C GLN A 353 9.82 11.68 21.38
N GLY A 354 9.05 12.75 21.54
CA GLY A 354 9.00 13.56 22.77
C GLY A 354 8.18 12.97 23.92
N GLY A 355 7.53 11.81 23.74
CA GLY A 355 6.72 11.18 24.79
C GLY A 355 5.50 12.00 25.21
N GLN A 356 5.01 12.90 24.37
CA GLN A 356 3.77 13.68 24.62
C GLN A 356 2.55 12.86 24.17
N HIS A 357 1.98 12.09 25.10
CA HIS A 357 0.77 11.28 24.89
C HIS A 357 -0.34 11.71 25.82
#